data_0b057302d9d9377b22f53675fda0c316
#
_entry.id   0b057302d9d9377b22f53675fda0c316
#
_cell.length_a   1.000
_cell.length_b   1.000
_cell.length_c   1.000
_cell.angle_alpha   90.00
_cell.angle_beta   90.00
_cell.angle_gamma   90.00
#
_symmetry.space_group_name_H-M   'P 1'
#
loop_
_entity.id
_entity.type
_entity.pdbx_description
1 polymer ?
#
loop_
_entity_poly.entity_id
_entity_poly.type
_entity_poly.pdbx_seq_one_letter_code
_entity_poly.pdbx_strand_id
1 'polypeptide(L)'
;MIWYPYEQMKTMKAPYKIVDADGVYLYTEDQKLIDSVSSWWCMIHGYKHPELTAAIKEQADHFCHVMLGGLTHEPVQKLTE
;
A
#
# COMPACT_ATOMS: atom_id res chain seq x y z
N MET A 1 10.26 17.93 0.80
CA MET A 1 9.67 18.03 -0.55
C MET A 1 9.66 16.64 -1.18
N ILE A 2 8.54 16.25 -1.80
CA ILE A 2 8.40 14.97 -2.51
C ILE A 2 8.64 15.22 -4.00
N TRP A 3 9.44 14.36 -4.62
CA TRP A 3 9.59 14.31 -6.07
C TRP A 3 8.61 13.28 -6.61
N TYR A 4 7.54 13.76 -7.26
CA TYR A 4 6.51 12.89 -7.79
C TYR A 4 6.97 12.22 -9.09
N PRO A 5 6.68 10.92 -9.26
CA PRO A 5 7.08 10.19 -10.47
C PRO A 5 6.34 10.70 -11.71
N TYR A 6 7.04 10.71 -12.83
CA TYR A 6 6.51 11.11 -14.15
C TYR A 6 5.93 12.54 -14.20
N GLU A 7 6.39 13.44 -13.34
CA GLU A 7 5.90 14.81 -13.28
C GLU A 7 7.01 15.84 -13.49
N GLN A 8 6.65 16.95 -14.15
CA GLN A 8 7.48 18.14 -14.18
C GLN A 8 7.10 19.01 -12.98
N MET A 9 7.99 19.11 -12.01
CA MET A 9 7.69 19.74 -10.72
C MET A 9 7.27 21.20 -10.81
N LYS A 10 7.71 21.93 -11.86
CA LYS A 10 7.35 23.33 -12.06
C LYS A 10 5.92 23.54 -12.56
N THR A 11 5.37 22.58 -13.26
CA THR A 11 4.08 22.71 -13.96
C THR A 11 3.03 21.72 -13.53
N MET A 12 3.37 20.77 -12.65
CA MET A 12 2.41 19.78 -12.17
C MET A 12 1.27 20.41 -11.39
N LYS A 13 0.09 19.83 -11.51
CA LYS A 13 -1.04 20.20 -10.67
C LYS A 13 -0.83 19.62 -9.27
N ALA A 14 -1.42 20.24 -8.26
CA ALA A 14 -1.42 19.71 -6.91
C ALA A 14 -2.01 18.28 -6.90
N PRO A 15 -1.30 17.30 -6.34
CA PRO A 15 -1.83 15.93 -6.26
C PRO A 15 -3.01 15.84 -5.30
N TYR A 16 -3.89 14.88 -5.53
CA TYR A 16 -4.96 14.58 -4.59
C TYR A 16 -4.37 14.07 -3.27
N LYS A 17 -4.79 14.67 -2.17
CA LYS A 17 -4.42 14.19 -0.84
C LYS A 17 -5.42 13.12 -0.40
N ILE A 18 -4.98 11.88 -0.37
CA ILE A 18 -5.82 10.76 0.02
C ILE A 18 -5.81 10.62 1.55
N VAL A 19 -6.99 10.56 2.14
CA VAL A 19 -7.18 10.45 3.59
C VAL A 19 -7.67 9.07 4.01
N ASP A 20 -8.28 8.32 3.09
CA ASP A 20 -8.74 6.94 3.34
C ASP A 20 -8.87 6.20 2.01
N ALA A 21 -8.95 4.88 2.07
CA ALA A 21 -9.14 4.02 0.91
C ALA A 21 -9.86 2.74 1.32
N ASP A 22 -10.71 2.22 0.42
CA ASP A 22 -11.42 0.97 0.65
C ASP A 22 -11.88 0.36 -0.69
N GLY A 23 -11.63 -0.94 -0.88
CA GLY A 23 -11.96 -1.61 -2.14
C GLY A 23 -11.26 -0.94 -3.32
N VAL A 24 -12.03 -0.42 -4.27
CA VAL A 24 -11.51 0.32 -5.44
C VAL A 24 -11.58 1.84 -5.25
N TYR A 25 -11.97 2.30 -4.08
CA TYR A 25 -12.20 3.72 -3.83
C TYR A 25 -11.07 4.37 -3.05
N LEU A 26 -10.76 5.60 -3.46
CA LEU A 26 -9.87 6.51 -2.74
C LEU A 26 -10.68 7.71 -2.27
N TYR A 27 -10.41 8.17 -1.08
CA TYR A 27 -11.14 9.28 -0.48
C TYR A 27 -10.21 10.46 -0.23
N THR A 28 -10.61 11.63 -0.71
CA THR A 28 -10.08 12.91 -0.24
C THR A 28 -11.00 13.45 0.84
N GLU A 29 -10.74 14.65 1.36
CA GLU A 29 -11.63 15.26 2.35
C GLU A 29 -13.06 15.47 1.84
N ASP A 30 -13.22 15.69 0.53
CA ASP A 30 -14.49 16.08 -0.08
C ASP A 30 -14.92 15.23 -1.27
N GLN A 31 -14.11 14.28 -1.72
CA GLN A 31 -14.38 13.50 -2.92
C GLN A 31 -14.16 12.00 -2.69
N LYS A 32 -14.94 11.20 -3.44
CA LYS A 32 -14.75 9.76 -3.59
C LYS A 32 -14.30 9.48 -5.01
N LEU A 33 -13.11 8.93 -5.15
CA LEU A 33 -12.50 8.62 -6.45
C LEU A 33 -12.50 7.11 -6.68
N ILE A 34 -12.61 6.71 -7.94
CA ILE A 34 -12.44 5.31 -8.34
C ILE A 34 -11.03 5.14 -8.89
N ASP A 35 -10.31 4.17 -8.33
CA ASP A 35 -9.02 3.76 -8.87
C ASP A 35 -9.22 2.59 -9.84
N SER A 36 -8.98 2.84 -11.12
CA SER A 36 -9.14 1.85 -12.17
C SER A 36 -7.84 1.13 -12.54
N VAL A 37 -6.73 1.45 -11.85
CA VAL A 37 -5.40 0.89 -12.15
C VAL A 37 -4.73 0.23 -10.94
N SER A 38 -5.48 0.03 -9.86
CA SER A 38 -5.00 -0.66 -8.64
C SER A 38 -3.68 -0.10 -8.11
N SER A 39 -3.55 1.23 -8.02
CA SER A 39 -2.29 1.91 -7.63
C SER A 39 -1.08 1.37 -8.39
N TRP A 40 -1.15 1.41 -9.71
CA TRP A 40 -0.14 0.83 -10.59
C TRP A 40 0.11 -0.65 -10.28
N TRP A 41 -0.98 -1.43 -10.23
CA TRP A 41 -0.98 -2.90 -10.08
C TRP A 41 -0.56 -3.41 -8.69
N CYS A 42 -0.38 -2.55 -7.71
CA CYS A 42 0.02 -2.95 -6.35
C CYS A 42 -1.14 -3.40 -5.49
N MET A 43 -2.34 -2.82 -5.70
CA MET A 43 -3.51 -3.07 -4.86
C MET A 43 -4.54 -3.96 -5.57
N ILE A 44 -4.11 -5.11 -6.08
CA ILE A 44 -4.94 -6.02 -6.88
C ILE A 44 -6.11 -6.64 -6.10
N HIS A 45 -6.04 -6.67 -4.78
CA HIS A 45 -7.12 -7.17 -3.90
C HIS A 45 -7.92 -6.06 -3.24
N GLY A 46 -7.72 -4.81 -3.67
CA GLY A 46 -8.33 -3.63 -3.05
C GLY A 46 -7.47 -3.02 -1.94
N TYR A 47 -7.84 -1.80 -1.54
CA TYR A 47 -7.03 -0.99 -0.65
C TYR A 47 -7.05 -1.42 0.82
N LYS A 48 -8.09 -2.10 1.24
CA LYS A 48 -8.27 -2.45 2.65
C LYS A 48 -8.88 -3.84 2.76
N HIS A 49 -8.27 -4.80 2.07
CA HIS A 49 -8.74 -6.19 2.13
C HIS A 49 -8.65 -6.70 3.56
N PRO A 50 -9.76 -7.18 4.16
CA PRO A 50 -9.79 -7.53 5.58
C PRO A 50 -8.74 -8.56 6.00
N GLU A 51 -8.56 -9.63 5.22
CA GLU A 51 -7.60 -10.69 5.54
C GLU A 51 -6.15 -10.20 5.43
N LEU A 52 -5.83 -9.43 4.38
CA LEU A 52 -4.48 -8.91 4.20
C LEU A 52 -4.14 -7.86 5.25
N THR A 53 -5.07 -6.97 5.56
CA THR A 53 -4.90 -5.96 6.59
C THR A 53 -4.71 -6.60 7.97
N ALA A 54 -5.51 -7.62 8.31
CA ALA A 54 -5.37 -8.36 9.55
C ALA A 54 -4.00 -9.05 9.66
N ALA A 55 -3.54 -9.68 8.58
CA ALA A 55 -2.23 -10.34 8.55
C ALA A 55 -1.07 -9.35 8.77
N ILE A 56 -1.14 -8.16 8.16
CA ILE A 56 -0.14 -7.11 8.38
C ILE A 56 -0.12 -6.65 9.84
N LYS A 57 -1.30 -6.38 10.42
CA LYS A 57 -1.41 -5.97 11.82
C LYS A 57 -0.86 -7.00 12.77
N GLU A 58 -1.21 -8.28 12.56
CA GLU A 58 -0.74 -9.38 13.39
C GLU A 58 0.78 -9.49 13.32
N GLN A 59 1.36 -9.49 12.14
CA GLN A 59 2.81 -9.58 11.98
C GLN A 59 3.52 -8.36 12.57
N ALA A 60 2.97 -7.16 12.42
CA ALA A 60 3.54 -5.94 12.98
C ALA A 60 3.56 -5.96 14.52
N ASP A 61 2.63 -6.65 15.16
CA ASP A 61 2.62 -6.83 16.61
C ASP A 61 3.77 -7.74 17.10
N HIS A 62 4.32 -8.58 16.24
CA HIS A 62 5.47 -9.41 16.56
C HIS A 62 6.79 -8.75 16.18
N PHE A 63 6.99 -8.49 14.89
CA PHE A 63 8.14 -7.74 14.37
C PHE A 63 7.92 -7.38 12.90
N CYS A 64 8.59 -6.33 12.46
CA CYS A 64 8.42 -5.81 11.10
C CYS A 64 9.43 -6.38 10.10
N HIS A 65 10.64 -6.73 10.55
CA HIS A 65 11.68 -7.23 9.68
C HIS A 65 12.81 -7.91 10.45
N VAL A 66 13.37 -8.95 9.85
CA VAL A 66 14.69 -9.47 10.20
C VAL A 66 15.48 -9.72 8.91
N MET A 67 16.80 -9.61 8.97
CA MET A 67 17.65 -9.96 7.83
C MET A 67 17.61 -11.46 7.57
N LEU A 68 17.72 -11.89 6.32
CA LEU A 68 17.77 -13.33 5.97
C LEU A 68 19.19 -13.89 5.92
N GLY A 69 20.20 -13.12 6.30
CA GLY A 69 21.57 -13.59 6.43
C GLY A 69 21.77 -14.40 7.72
N GLY A 70 21.49 -15.69 7.66
CA GLY A 70 21.60 -16.59 8.81
C GLY A 70 20.36 -16.66 9.70
N LEU A 71 19.32 -15.88 9.38
CA LEU A 71 18.04 -15.84 10.10
C LEU A 71 16.90 -16.16 9.14
N THR A 72 15.78 -16.63 9.70
CA THR A 72 14.56 -16.86 8.92
C THR A 72 13.32 -16.57 9.76
N HIS A 73 12.14 -16.62 9.15
CA HIS A 73 10.87 -16.44 9.83
C HIS A 73 9.75 -17.15 9.08
N GLU A 74 8.66 -17.43 9.77
CA GLU A 74 7.53 -18.18 9.24
C GLU A 74 6.92 -17.59 7.96
N PRO A 75 6.66 -16.26 7.86
CA PRO A 75 6.10 -15.70 6.63
C PRO A 75 6.93 -15.99 5.37
N VAL A 76 8.26 -15.88 5.43
CA VAL A 76 9.08 -16.15 4.24
C VAL A 76 9.14 -17.66 3.92
N GLN A 77 9.10 -18.49 4.93
CA GLN A 77 9.05 -19.95 4.71
C GLN A 77 7.75 -20.35 4.01
N LYS A 78 6.61 -19.84 4.48
CA LYS A 78 5.31 -20.08 3.84
C LYS A 78 5.24 -19.54 2.42
N LEU A 79 5.86 -18.41 2.15
CA LEU A 79 5.88 -17.83 0.80
C LEU A 79 6.57 -18.75 -0.21
N THR A 80 7.54 -19.55 0.23
CA THR A 80 8.33 -20.41 -0.65
C THR A 80 7.78 -21.85 -0.77
N GLU A 81 6.79 -22.20 -0.02
CA GLU A 81 6.08 -23.48 -0.15
C GLU A 81 5.15 -23.50 -1.38
#